data_8c1dadb7df19358dd0a099f4af370bed
#
_entry.id   8c1dadb7df19358dd0a099f4af370bed
#
_cell.length_a   1.000
_cell.length_b   1.000
_cell.length_c   1.000
_cell.angle_alpha   90.00
_cell.angle_beta   90.00
_cell.angle_gamma   90.00
#
_symmetry.space_group_name_H-M   'P 1'
#
loop_
_entity.id
_entity.type
_entity.pdbx_description
1 polymer ?
#
loop_
_entity_poly.entity_id
_entity_poly.type
_entity_poly.pdbx_seq_one_letter_code
_entity_poly.pdbx_strand_id
1 'polypeptide(L)'
;MVKKKKEDEIPEWVTDEIQNAKFKKPEELKKSGYILEFYYEDNKIDVQLYDAVEDGRHIVTMDVPKSIKIDDLLKGEVYEFVFDQHKAPLSKKVSEYLEKEKEIEMNAIYQFELKSLELLDVGSSSEAEDVDDEE
;
A
#
# COMPACT_ATOMS: atom_id res chain seq x y z
N MET A 1 -19.05 -24.40 17.91
CA MET A 1 -19.18 -23.68 16.63
C MET A 1 -19.29 -22.20 16.87
N VAL A 2 -20.35 -21.82 17.52
CA VAL A 2 -20.55 -20.41 17.82
C VAL A 2 -19.38 -19.85 18.61
N LYS A 3 -18.90 -20.64 19.52
CA LYS A 3 -17.79 -20.24 20.36
C LYS A 3 -16.53 -19.98 19.56
N LYS A 4 -16.27 -20.86 18.60
CA LYS A 4 -15.10 -20.70 17.75
C LYS A 4 -15.21 -19.44 16.92
N LYS A 5 -16.40 -19.17 16.43
CA LYS A 5 -16.63 -17.97 15.65
C LYS A 5 -16.38 -16.73 16.49
N LYS A 6 -16.78 -16.78 17.75
CA LYS A 6 -16.56 -15.67 18.65
C LYS A 6 -15.08 -15.42 18.88
N GLU A 7 -14.31 -16.49 18.99
CA GLU A 7 -12.89 -16.36 19.21
C GLU A 7 -12.19 -15.69 18.02
N ASP A 8 -12.75 -15.88 16.83
CA ASP A 8 -12.18 -15.29 15.63
C ASP A 8 -12.60 -13.85 15.44
N GLU A 9 -13.60 -13.41 16.17
CA GLU A 9 -14.08 -12.06 16.04
C GLU A 9 -13.22 -11.09 16.82
N ILE A 10 -13.03 -9.91 16.25
CA ILE A 10 -12.30 -8.87 16.93
C ILE A 10 -13.25 -8.15 17.87
N PRO A 11 -12.84 -7.95 19.13
CA PRO A 11 -13.72 -7.24 20.08
C PRO A 11 -14.11 -5.86 19.59
N GLU A 12 -15.27 -5.42 20.02
CA GLU A 12 -15.81 -4.15 19.59
C GLU A 12 -14.89 -2.98 19.97
N TRP A 13 -14.24 -3.04 21.13
CA TRP A 13 -13.37 -1.93 21.54
C TRP A 13 -12.17 -1.81 20.62
N VAL A 14 -11.71 -2.92 20.01
CA VAL A 14 -10.63 -2.88 19.05
C VAL A 14 -11.14 -2.33 17.72
N THR A 15 -12.27 -2.86 17.27
CA THR A 15 -12.87 -2.40 16.02
C THR A 15 -13.21 -0.91 16.08
N ASP A 16 -13.77 -0.48 17.22
CA ASP A 16 -14.13 0.92 17.37
C ASP A 16 -12.91 1.83 17.27
N GLU A 17 -11.81 1.44 17.89
CA GLU A 17 -10.62 2.28 17.82
C GLU A 17 -10.08 2.32 16.39
N ILE A 18 -10.10 1.19 15.69
CA ILE A 18 -9.62 1.14 14.32
C ILE A 18 -10.50 2.02 13.43
N GLN A 19 -11.81 1.91 13.57
CA GLN A 19 -12.72 2.69 12.75
C GLN A 19 -12.65 4.19 13.05
N ASN A 20 -12.33 4.54 14.27
CA ASN A 20 -12.27 5.93 14.68
C ASN A 20 -10.85 6.46 14.75
N ALA A 21 -9.89 5.69 14.27
CA ALA A 21 -8.51 6.13 14.27
C ALA A 21 -8.37 7.39 13.42
N LYS A 22 -7.60 8.34 13.92
CA LYS A 22 -7.45 9.61 13.24
C LYS A 22 -6.13 9.65 12.51
N PHE A 23 -6.20 9.90 11.22
CA PHE A 23 -5.00 9.98 10.40
C PHE A 23 -4.31 11.30 10.63
N LYS A 24 -3.00 11.23 10.78
CA LYS A 24 -2.18 12.42 10.88
C LYS A 24 -2.05 13.06 9.51
N LYS A 25 -1.44 14.24 9.49
CA LYS A 25 -1.15 14.89 8.24
C LYS A 25 -0.36 13.92 7.35
N PRO A 26 -0.78 13.76 6.09
CA PRO A 26 -0.10 12.79 5.23
C PRO A 26 1.32 13.19 4.92
N GLU A 27 2.14 12.19 4.69
CA GLU A 27 3.51 12.38 4.28
C GLU A 27 3.64 11.99 2.81
N GLU A 28 4.17 12.90 2.02
CA GLU A 28 4.36 12.62 0.60
C GLU A 28 5.64 11.82 0.40
N LEU A 29 5.49 10.70 -0.30
CA LEU A 29 6.61 9.80 -0.58
C LEU A 29 6.78 9.64 -2.08
N LYS A 30 8.00 9.37 -2.48
CA LYS A 30 8.33 9.13 -3.87
C LYS A 30 9.15 7.83 -3.94
N LYS A 31 8.61 6.83 -4.61
CA LYS A 31 9.27 5.53 -4.68
C LYS A 31 9.03 4.90 -6.04
N SER A 32 9.99 4.10 -6.46
CA SER A 32 9.89 3.39 -7.74
C SER A 32 9.34 2.00 -7.52
N GLY A 33 8.64 1.48 -8.52
CA GLY A 33 8.08 0.15 -8.45
C GLY A 33 7.29 -0.16 -9.70
N TYR A 34 6.42 -1.16 -9.59
CA TYR A 34 5.59 -1.54 -10.73
C TYR A 34 4.24 -2.01 -10.23
N ILE A 35 3.24 -1.91 -11.11
CA ILE A 35 1.86 -2.26 -10.76
C ILE A 35 1.67 -3.76 -10.90
N LEU A 36 1.12 -4.38 -9.86
CA LEU A 36 0.85 -5.82 -9.85
C LEU A 36 -0.57 -6.13 -10.28
N GLU A 37 -1.52 -5.30 -9.88
CA GLU A 37 -2.92 -5.59 -10.13
C GLU A 37 -3.75 -4.32 -10.15
N PHE A 38 -4.85 -4.35 -10.90
CA PHE A 38 -5.81 -3.25 -10.97
C PHE A 38 -7.12 -3.67 -10.35
N TYR A 39 -7.71 -2.76 -9.58
CA TYR A 39 -9.05 -2.94 -9.01
C TYR A 39 -9.94 -1.84 -9.55
N TYR A 40 -10.53 -2.09 -10.69
CA TYR A 40 -11.25 -1.05 -11.43
C TYR A 40 -12.47 -0.52 -10.68
N GLU A 41 -13.18 -1.41 -10.00
CA GLU A 41 -14.39 -0.99 -9.29
C GLU A 41 -14.09 -0.07 -8.13
N ASP A 42 -12.96 -0.28 -7.49
CA ASP A 42 -12.58 0.51 -6.32
C ASP A 42 -11.61 1.63 -6.66
N ASN A 43 -11.18 1.70 -7.89
CA ASN A 43 -10.22 2.68 -8.35
C ASN A 43 -8.93 2.61 -7.55
N LYS A 44 -8.39 1.41 -7.43
CA LYS A 44 -7.18 1.13 -6.65
C LYS A 44 -6.21 0.29 -7.47
N ILE A 45 -4.96 0.33 -7.05
CA ILE A 45 -3.92 -0.52 -7.66
C ILE A 45 -3.06 -1.11 -6.57
N ASP A 46 -2.59 -2.34 -6.81
CA ASP A 46 -1.54 -2.94 -5.98
C ASP A 46 -0.22 -2.67 -6.67
N VAL A 47 0.75 -2.19 -5.88
CA VAL A 47 2.05 -1.79 -6.40
C VAL A 47 3.12 -2.50 -5.60
N GLN A 48 4.13 -3.02 -6.29
CA GLN A 48 5.32 -3.51 -5.62
C GLN A 48 6.40 -2.45 -5.72
N LEU A 49 6.86 -1.98 -4.56
CA LEU A 49 7.88 -0.94 -4.48
C LEU A 49 9.24 -1.58 -4.24
N TYR A 50 10.28 -0.99 -4.82
CA TYR A 50 11.62 -1.48 -4.59
C TYR A 50 12.09 -1.18 -3.18
N ASP A 51 11.67 -0.04 -2.63
CA ASP A 51 11.98 0.32 -1.25
C ASP A 51 10.71 0.24 -0.42
N ALA A 52 10.84 -0.36 0.77
CA ALA A 52 9.68 -0.56 1.63
C ALA A 52 9.13 0.77 2.14
N VAL A 53 7.82 0.79 2.41
CA VAL A 53 7.20 1.91 3.11
C VAL A 53 7.49 1.78 4.61
N GLU A 54 6.97 2.73 5.39
CA GLU A 54 7.35 2.85 6.79
C GLU A 54 7.16 1.57 7.60
N ASP A 55 6.10 0.81 7.31
CA ASP A 55 5.82 -0.40 8.08
C ASP A 55 6.54 -1.63 7.52
N GLY A 56 7.44 -1.44 6.56
CA GLY A 56 8.26 -2.52 6.03
C GLY A 56 7.67 -3.25 4.84
N ARG A 57 6.48 -2.88 4.41
CA ARG A 57 5.87 -3.55 3.27
C ARG A 57 6.45 -3.03 1.97
N HIS A 58 6.62 -3.93 1.02
CA HIS A 58 6.99 -3.57 -0.36
C HIS A 58 5.77 -3.54 -1.26
N ILE A 59 4.73 -4.28 -0.91
CA ILE A 59 3.50 -4.32 -1.70
C ILE A 59 2.44 -3.53 -0.96
N VAL A 60 1.92 -2.50 -1.61
CA VAL A 60 0.88 -1.64 -1.02
C VAL A 60 -0.23 -1.42 -2.01
N THR A 61 -1.43 -1.19 -1.47
CA THR A 61 -2.58 -0.84 -2.28
C THR A 61 -2.76 0.67 -2.20
N MET A 62 -2.87 1.31 -3.36
CA MET A 62 -3.02 2.76 -3.43
C MET A 62 -4.37 3.12 -4.01
N ASP A 63 -5.01 4.15 -3.43
CA ASP A 63 -6.17 4.76 -4.05
C ASP A 63 -5.70 5.61 -5.22
N VAL A 64 -6.39 5.51 -6.35
CA VAL A 64 -6.03 6.25 -7.55
C VAL A 64 -6.97 7.43 -7.69
N PRO A 65 -6.46 8.65 -7.81
CA PRO A 65 -7.34 9.81 -7.98
C PRO A 65 -8.02 9.79 -9.34
N LYS A 66 -9.13 10.48 -9.43
CA LYS A 66 -9.91 10.49 -10.68
C LYS A 66 -9.16 11.16 -11.83
N SER A 67 -8.17 11.96 -11.50
CA SER A 67 -7.35 12.61 -12.52
C SER A 67 -6.46 11.63 -13.26
N ILE A 68 -6.27 10.43 -12.70
CA ILE A 68 -5.46 9.40 -13.33
C ILE A 68 -6.38 8.28 -13.76
N LYS A 69 -6.30 7.92 -15.05
CA LYS A 69 -7.13 6.85 -15.58
C LYS A 69 -6.39 5.52 -15.46
N ILE A 70 -6.98 4.59 -14.72
CA ILE A 70 -6.37 3.29 -14.53
C ILE A 70 -6.12 2.61 -15.88
N ASP A 71 -7.03 2.82 -16.84
CA ASP A 71 -6.90 2.19 -18.15
C ASP A 71 -5.64 2.60 -18.88
N ASP A 72 -5.06 3.74 -18.53
CA ASP A 72 -3.86 4.23 -19.18
C ASP A 72 -2.59 3.71 -18.53
N LEU A 73 -2.70 2.97 -17.43
CA LEU A 73 -1.55 2.47 -16.71
C LEU A 73 -1.14 1.09 -17.21
N LEU A 74 0.14 0.81 -17.13
CA LEU A 74 0.69 -0.43 -17.65
C LEU A 74 1.19 -1.30 -16.52
N LYS A 75 0.70 -2.53 -16.48
CA LYS A 75 1.09 -3.50 -15.47
C LYS A 75 2.51 -3.99 -15.78
N GLY A 76 3.32 -4.06 -14.75
CA GLY A 76 4.68 -4.59 -14.90
C GLY A 76 5.73 -3.60 -15.36
N GLU A 77 5.30 -2.43 -15.82
CA GLU A 77 6.27 -1.40 -16.21
C GLU A 77 6.72 -0.62 -14.98
N VAL A 78 7.94 -0.13 -15.01
CA VAL A 78 8.51 0.58 -13.87
C VAL A 78 8.06 2.03 -13.88
N TYR A 79 7.49 2.45 -12.78
CA TYR A 79 7.04 3.82 -12.58
C TYR A 79 7.70 4.41 -11.36
N GLU A 80 7.82 5.73 -11.36
CA GLU A 80 8.09 6.46 -10.14
C GLU A 80 6.76 6.96 -9.61
N PHE A 81 6.39 6.49 -8.42
CA PHE A 81 5.10 6.83 -7.82
C PHE A 81 5.30 7.93 -6.79
N VAL A 82 4.48 8.98 -6.87
CA VAL A 82 4.38 9.99 -5.85
C VAL A 82 3.04 9.77 -5.17
N PHE A 83 3.06 9.53 -3.88
CA PHE A 83 1.85 9.19 -3.16
C PHE A 83 1.91 9.70 -1.73
N ASP A 84 0.73 9.87 -1.15
CA ASP A 84 0.60 10.27 0.25
C ASP A 84 0.47 9.05 1.12
N GLN A 85 1.24 9.02 2.21
CA GLN A 85 1.10 7.99 3.22
C GLN A 85 0.32 8.60 4.39
N HIS A 86 -0.87 8.06 4.62
CA HIS A 86 -1.70 8.46 5.75
C HIS A 86 -1.48 7.46 6.87
N LYS A 87 -1.20 7.98 8.07
CA LYS A 87 -0.88 7.11 9.21
C LYS A 87 -1.79 7.48 10.38
N ALA A 88 -2.48 6.48 10.92
CA ALA A 88 -3.33 6.64 12.09
C ALA A 88 -2.78 5.73 13.18
N PRO A 89 -2.07 6.29 14.18
CA PRO A 89 -1.50 5.46 15.24
C PRO A 89 -2.58 4.78 16.05
N LEU A 90 -2.30 3.56 16.48
CA LEU A 90 -3.18 2.79 17.34
C LEU A 90 -2.64 2.84 18.76
N SER A 91 -3.54 2.69 19.75
CA SER A 91 -3.11 2.66 21.13
C SER A 91 -2.29 1.42 21.40
N LYS A 92 -1.50 1.49 22.45
CA LYS A 92 -0.70 0.35 22.86
C LYS A 92 -1.59 -0.85 23.18
N LYS A 93 -2.75 -0.59 23.76
CA LYS A 93 -3.68 -1.64 24.14
C LYS A 93 -4.16 -2.42 22.91
N VAL A 94 -4.53 -1.71 21.85
CA VAL A 94 -4.97 -2.35 20.62
C VAL A 94 -3.80 -3.08 19.97
N SER A 95 -2.64 -2.45 19.93
CA SER A 95 -1.46 -3.08 19.32
C SER A 95 -1.10 -4.37 20.03
N GLU A 96 -1.15 -4.37 21.36
CA GLU A 96 -0.85 -5.58 22.13
C GLU A 96 -1.88 -6.66 21.89
N TYR A 97 -3.15 -6.28 21.80
CA TYR A 97 -4.19 -7.26 21.55
C TYR A 97 -3.96 -7.94 20.19
N LEU A 98 -3.69 -7.15 19.16
CA LEU A 98 -3.50 -7.70 17.84
C LEU A 98 -2.30 -8.63 17.79
N GLU A 99 -1.23 -8.27 18.48
CA GLU A 99 -0.04 -9.10 18.49
C GLU A 99 -0.26 -10.42 19.24
N LYS A 100 -0.90 -10.35 20.38
CA LYS A 100 -1.06 -11.54 21.23
C LYS A 100 -2.18 -12.45 20.76
N GLU A 101 -3.30 -11.87 20.33
CA GLU A 101 -4.47 -12.66 20.02
C GLU A 101 -4.60 -13.00 18.54
N LYS A 102 -4.05 -12.17 17.67
CA LYS A 102 -4.18 -12.36 16.23
C LYS A 102 -2.85 -12.53 15.54
N GLU A 103 -1.75 -12.41 16.27
CA GLU A 103 -0.40 -12.53 15.73
C GLU A 103 -0.15 -11.52 14.61
N ILE A 104 -0.73 -10.34 14.77
CA ILE A 104 -0.59 -9.25 13.82
C ILE A 104 0.25 -8.16 14.48
N GLU A 105 1.39 -7.84 13.86
CA GLU A 105 2.22 -6.73 14.34
C GLU A 105 1.75 -5.46 13.67
N MET A 106 0.93 -4.69 14.38
CA MET A 106 0.38 -3.47 13.82
C MET A 106 0.26 -2.43 14.92
N ASN A 107 0.96 -1.30 14.77
CA ASN A 107 0.83 -0.20 15.71
C ASN A 107 0.25 1.04 15.08
N ALA A 108 -0.15 0.95 13.83
CA ALA A 108 -0.78 2.07 13.12
C ALA A 108 -1.50 1.54 11.91
N ILE A 109 -2.47 2.30 11.45
CA ILE A 109 -3.17 2.00 10.20
C ILE A 109 -2.59 2.91 9.14
N TYR A 110 -2.31 2.34 7.96
CA TYR A 110 -1.74 3.08 6.85
C TYR A 110 -2.69 3.04 5.67
N GLN A 111 -2.83 4.18 5.01
CA GLN A 111 -3.52 4.26 3.73
C GLN A 111 -2.63 5.02 2.77
N PHE A 112 -2.68 4.62 1.51
CA PHE A 112 -1.82 5.21 0.50
C PHE A 112 -2.69 5.77 -0.61
N GLU A 113 -2.42 7.00 -0.97
CA GLU A 113 -3.18 7.68 -2.01
C GLU A 113 -2.23 8.17 -3.08
N LEU A 114 -2.39 7.65 -4.28
CA LEU A 114 -1.52 8.03 -5.40
C LEU A 114 -1.80 9.48 -5.78
N LYS A 115 -0.74 10.25 -6.00
CA LYS A 115 -0.86 11.63 -6.44
C LYS A 115 -0.49 11.76 -7.91
N SER A 116 0.62 11.12 -8.28
CA SER A 116 1.07 11.14 -9.65
C SER A 116 2.02 9.97 -9.86
N LEU A 117 2.31 9.68 -11.10
CA LEU A 117 3.28 8.66 -11.43
C LEU A 117 3.90 8.99 -12.78
N GLU A 118 5.11 8.52 -12.96
CA GLU A 118 5.85 8.76 -14.18
C GLU A 118 6.48 7.47 -14.63
N LEU A 119 6.25 7.09 -15.88
CA LEU A 119 6.87 5.89 -16.43
C LEU A 119 8.37 6.12 -16.56
N LEU A 120 9.15 5.22 -16.00
CA LEU A 120 10.58 5.32 -16.06
C LEU A 120 11.10 4.56 -17.27
N ASP A 121 12.04 5.16 -17.95
CA ASP A 121 12.58 4.59 -19.18
C ASP A 121 13.84 3.78 -18.85
N VAL A 122 13.69 2.82 -17.93
CA VAL A 122 14.85 2.03 -17.52
C VAL A 122 14.87 0.67 -18.17
N GLY A 123 13.72 0.15 -18.45
CA GLY A 123 13.64 -1.20 -19.00
C GLY A 123 14.06 -1.22 -20.44
N SER A 124 13.92 -0.14 -21.08
CA SER A 124 14.28 -0.08 -22.46
C SER A 124 15.79 0.08 -22.64
N SER A 125 15.60 -0.11 -21.92
CA SER A 125 16.44 -0.19 -22.05
C SER A 125 17.24 -0.55 -22.16
N SER A 126 16.89 -0.67 -22.07
CA SER A 126 17.57 -1.00 -22.17
C SER A 126 18.05 -1.23 -22.37
N GLU A 127 17.91 -1.41 -22.43
CA GLU A 127 18.41 -1.60 -22.73
C GLU A 127 18.86 -1.76 -22.93
N ALA A 128 18.70 -1.94 -23.13
CA ALA A 128 19.25 -2.15 -23.56
C ALA A 128 19.72 -2.37 -23.65
N GLU A 129 19.62 -2.54 -23.59
CA GLU A 129 20.21 -2.77 -23.85
C GLU A 129 20.57 -2.89 -23.99
N ASP A 130 20.50 -3.12 -24.20
CA ASP A 130 21.09 -3.34 -24.55
C ASP A 130 21.51 -3.46 -24.67
N VAL A 131 21.44 -3.71 -24.79
CA VAL A 131 22.11 -4.01 -25.13
C VAL A 131 22.56 -4.18 -25.23
N ASP A 132 22.50 -4.40 -25.34
CA ASP A 132 23.14 -4.62 -25.61
C ASP A 132 23.54 -4.70 -25.73
N ASP A 133 23.42 -4.87 -25.80
CA ASP A 133 23.96 -5.06 -26.04
C ASP A 133 24.28 -5.18 -26.15
N GLU A 134 24.14 -5.38 -26.19
CA GLU A 134 24.52 -5.63 -26.45
C GLU A 134 24.75 -5.84 -26.56
N GLU A 135 24.60 -6.03 -26.69
CA GLU A 135 24.98 -6.36 -27.00
C GLU A 135 25.34 -6.54 -27.04
#